data_97a0cea32433ae7918d90824148c1c6b
#
_entry.id   97a0cea32433ae7918d90824148c1c6b
#
_cell.length_a   1.000
_cell.length_b   1.000
_cell.length_c   1.000
_cell.angle_alpha   90.00
_cell.angle_beta   90.00
_cell.angle_gamma   90.00
#
_symmetry.space_group_name_H-M   'P 1'
#
loop_
_entity.id
_entity.type
_entity.pdbx_description
1 polymer ?
#
loop_
_entity_poly.entity_id
_entity_poly.type
_entity_poly.pdbx_seq_one_letter_code
_entity_poly.pdbx_strand_id
1 'polypeptide(L)'
;SISLKPENKKIGQETKLLVKDSESLKKLEDENQVLKSILGDYQKLNPQVLSEGIQKIYDLDALKKYQIELIKLQNWLEKENKRMIILFEGRDASGKGGAIRRITRYMNNKHYRVVALGKPTETQRNQWFLQRYVEHFPTGGEIVLFDRSWYNRAMVEPIFGFCTPEEHEIFMEDIVNFEQDLVRQ
;
A
#
# COMPACT_ATOMS: atom_id res chain seq x y z
N SER A 1 63.58 -7.44 24.46
CA SER A 1 62.18 -7.28 23.97
C SER A 1 61.51 -6.13 24.70
N ILE A 2 61.37 -4.99 24.00
CA ILE A 2 60.74 -3.80 24.52
C ILE A 2 59.22 -3.97 24.33
N SER A 3 58.52 -4.20 25.45
CA SER A 3 57.09 -4.21 25.50
C SER A 3 56.55 -2.78 25.35
N LEU A 4 55.94 -2.47 24.21
CA LEU A 4 55.23 -1.21 23.99
C LEU A 4 54.13 -1.05 25.02
N LYS A 5 54.13 0.08 25.77
CA LYS A 5 53.15 0.40 26.78
C LYS A 5 51.75 0.43 26.20
N PRO A 6 50.71 0.06 26.99
CA PRO A 6 49.30 -0.01 26.53
C PRO A 6 48.74 1.30 25.98
N GLU A 7 49.28 2.44 26.39
CA GLU A 7 48.89 3.78 25.90
C GLU A 7 49.13 3.97 24.38
N ASN A 8 50.25 3.45 23.85
CA ASN A 8 50.58 3.59 22.40
C ASN A 8 49.63 2.76 21.49
N LYS A 9 49.03 1.68 22.03
CA LYS A 9 48.01 0.90 21.30
C LYS A 9 46.70 1.64 21.21
N LYS A 10 46.31 2.39 22.25
CA LYS A 10 45.05 3.17 22.30
C LYS A 10 45.11 4.36 21.33
N ILE A 11 46.20 5.10 21.34
CA ILE A 11 46.44 6.22 20.39
C ILE A 11 46.42 5.75 18.94
N GLY A 12 47.03 4.62 18.65
CA GLY A 12 47.02 4.06 17.27
C GLY A 12 45.64 3.59 16.80
N GLN A 13 44.75 3.16 17.70
CA GLN A 13 43.35 2.81 17.39
C GLN A 13 42.49 4.05 17.18
N GLU A 14 42.61 5.05 18.05
CA GLU A 14 41.87 6.33 17.91
C GLU A 14 42.30 7.08 16.64
N THR A 15 43.59 7.10 16.27
CA THR A 15 44.07 7.70 15.02
C THR A 15 43.55 6.97 13.80
N LYS A 16 43.43 5.63 13.81
CA LYS A 16 42.84 4.85 12.72
C LYS A 16 41.33 5.10 12.59
N LEU A 17 40.61 5.28 13.69
CA LEU A 17 39.18 5.65 13.66
C LEU A 17 38.96 7.03 13.03
N LEU A 18 39.76 8.04 13.49
CA LEU A 18 39.66 9.40 13.00
C LEU A 18 40.00 9.52 11.49
N VAL A 19 40.99 8.73 11.00
CA VAL A 19 41.29 8.69 9.58
C VAL A 19 40.18 8.05 8.76
N LYS A 20 39.54 6.98 9.29
CA LYS A 20 38.41 6.32 8.62
C LYS A 20 37.16 7.22 8.59
N ASP A 21 36.91 7.98 9.68
CA ASP A 21 35.86 8.97 9.72
C ASP A 21 36.10 10.13 8.75
N SER A 22 37.39 10.57 8.63
CA SER A 22 37.79 11.62 7.70
C SER A 22 37.63 11.21 6.21
N GLU A 23 37.96 9.98 5.88
CA GLU A 23 37.73 9.46 4.53
C GLU A 23 36.24 9.29 4.21
N SER A 24 35.47 8.83 5.16
CA SER A 24 34.02 8.69 5.03
C SER A 24 33.33 10.05 4.90
N LEU A 25 33.75 11.05 5.66
CA LEU A 25 33.25 12.43 5.56
C LEU A 25 33.58 13.03 4.19
N LYS A 26 34.80 12.86 3.71
CA LYS A 26 35.26 13.35 2.40
C LYS A 26 34.41 12.72 1.27
N LYS A 27 34.17 11.41 1.34
CA LYS A 27 33.34 10.71 0.37
C LYS A 27 31.88 11.23 0.36
N LEU A 28 31.30 11.52 1.53
CA LEU A 28 29.97 12.11 1.66
C LEU A 28 29.93 13.56 1.11
N GLU A 29 30.99 14.33 1.30
CA GLU A 29 31.10 15.68 0.75
C GLU A 29 31.19 15.65 -0.78
N ASP A 30 31.98 14.74 -1.36
CA ASP A 30 32.10 14.55 -2.80
C ASP A 30 30.75 14.10 -3.42
N GLU A 31 30.07 13.13 -2.80
CA GLU A 31 28.73 12.70 -3.22
C GLU A 31 27.69 13.83 -3.17
N ASN A 32 27.73 14.65 -2.12
CA ASN A 32 26.85 15.83 -1.99
C ASN A 32 27.16 16.91 -3.05
N GLN A 33 28.41 17.10 -3.41
CA GLN A 33 28.78 18.03 -4.47
C GLN A 33 28.28 17.57 -5.85
N VAL A 34 28.42 16.29 -6.15
CA VAL A 34 27.88 15.68 -7.38
C VAL A 34 26.36 15.81 -7.43
N LEU A 35 25.67 15.50 -6.33
CA LEU A 35 24.21 15.64 -6.23
C LEU A 35 23.75 17.10 -6.43
N LYS A 36 24.45 18.07 -5.83
CA LYS A 36 24.15 19.50 -6.02
C LYS A 36 24.37 19.95 -7.48
N SER A 37 25.39 19.46 -8.15
CA SER A 37 25.64 19.73 -9.57
C SER A 37 24.51 19.19 -10.45
N ILE A 38 24.14 17.92 -10.25
CA ILE A 38 23.04 17.28 -10.96
C ILE A 38 21.73 18.04 -10.71
N LEU A 39 21.44 18.41 -9.47
CA LEU A 39 20.25 19.20 -9.12
C LEU A 39 20.22 20.56 -9.83
N GLY A 40 21.37 21.26 -9.88
CA GLY A 40 21.51 22.55 -10.55
C GLY A 40 21.26 22.47 -12.06
N ASP A 41 21.71 21.40 -12.70
CA ASP A 41 21.47 21.19 -14.13
C ASP A 41 20.01 20.84 -14.43
N TYR A 42 19.35 20.03 -13.59
CA TYR A 42 17.91 19.74 -13.71
C TYR A 42 17.04 20.98 -13.47
N GLN A 43 17.41 21.86 -12.53
CA GLN A 43 16.70 23.10 -12.27
C GLN A 43 16.72 24.07 -13.47
N LYS A 44 17.83 24.05 -14.24
CA LYS A 44 17.92 24.86 -15.47
C LYS A 44 17.03 24.33 -16.59
N LEU A 45 16.78 23.00 -16.63
CA LEU A 45 16.00 22.36 -17.69
C LEU A 45 14.49 22.52 -17.50
N ASN A 46 13.93 22.28 -16.32
CA ASN A 46 12.52 22.51 -16.00
C ASN A 46 12.26 22.46 -14.47
N PRO A 47 12.20 23.62 -13.79
CA PRO A 47 12.02 23.68 -12.34
C PRO A 47 10.74 23.02 -11.84
N GLN A 48 9.67 23.05 -12.64
CA GLN A 48 8.37 22.49 -12.26
C GLN A 48 8.41 20.96 -12.26
N VAL A 49 8.98 20.33 -13.31
CA VAL A 49 9.14 18.87 -13.39
C VAL A 49 10.03 18.36 -12.27
N LEU A 50 11.08 19.11 -11.92
CA LEU A 50 11.96 18.75 -10.81
C LEU A 50 11.20 18.79 -9.46
N SER A 51 10.45 19.88 -9.22
CA SER A 51 9.65 20.04 -8.01
C SER A 51 8.64 18.91 -7.83
N GLU A 52 7.91 18.56 -8.89
CA GLU A 52 6.98 17.44 -8.89
C GLU A 52 7.68 16.08 -8.66
N GLY A 53 8.87 15.91 -9.25
CA GLY A 53 9.68 14.70 -9.05
C GLY A 53 10.15 14.54 -7.61
N ILE A 54 10.66 15.61 -7.03
CA ILE A 54 11.08 15.65 -5.62
C ILE A 54 9.90 15.38 -4.69
N GLN A 55 8.75 16.02 -4.93
CA GLN A 55 7.54 15.78 -4.14
C GLN A 55 7.12 14.31 -4.18
N LYS A 56 7.14 13.68 -5.36
CA LYS A 56 6.85 12.24 -5.48
C LYS A 56 7.81 11.37 -4.68
N ILE A 57 9.09 11.74 -4.59
CA ILE A 57 10.08 10.99 -3.78
C ILE A 57 9.74 11.12 -2.29
N TYR A 58 9.43 12.32 -1.81
CA TYR A 58 9.01 12.54 -0.43
C TYR A 58 7.73 11.79 -0.08
N ASP A 59 6.74 11.81 -0.98
CA ASP A 59 5.49 11.09 -0.80
C ASP A 59 5.71 9.58 -0.71
N LEU A 60 6.58 9.02 -1.56
CA LEU A 60 6.93 7.61 -1.53
C LEU A 60 7.68 7.23 -0.26
N ASP A 61 8.57 8.09 0.22
CA ASP A 61 9.29 7.84 1.47
C ASP A 61 8.35 7.89 2.68
N ALA A 62 7.44 8.85 2.71
CA ALA A 62 6.41 8.95 3.74
C ALA A 62 5.48 7.72 3.81
N LEU A 63 5.28 7.02 2.68
CA LEU A 63 4.47 5.81 2.63
C LEU A 63 5.17 4.57 3.21
N LYS A 64 6.50 4.52 3.27
CA LYS A 64 7.26 3.33 3.68
C LYS A 64 6.85 2.82 5.06
N LYS A 65 6.66 3.70 6.03
CA LYS A 65 6.24 3.34 7.38
C LYS A 65 4.89 2.60 7.39
N TYR A 66 3.94 3.03 6.59
CA TYR A 66 2.63 2.37 6.47
C TYR A 66 2.73 1.05 5.73
N GLN A 67 3.58 0.96 4.71
CA GLN A 67 3.82 -0.28 3.97
C GLN A 67 4.45 -1.37 4.85
N ILE A 68 5.34 -0.97 5.78
CA ILE A 68 5.88 -1.89 6.79
C ILE A 68 4.77 -2.43 7.70
N GLU A 69 3.86 -1.58 8.16
CA GLU A 69 2.74 -2.02 9.01
C GLU A 69 1.76 -2.94 8.23
N LEU A 70 1.55 -2.68 6.94
CA LEU A 70 0.73 -3.57 6.09
C LEU A 70 1.36 -4.96 5.92
N ILE A 71 2.68 -5.05 5.79
CA ILE A 71 3.39 -6.34 5.76
C ILE A 71 3.25 -7.07 7.10
N LYS A 72 3.39 -6.36 8.21
CA LYS A 72 3.17 -6.93 9.56
C LYS A 72 1.74 -7.44 9.73
N LEU A 73 0.76 -6.67 9.27
CA LEU A 73 -0.65 -7.06 9.27
C LEU A 73 -0.87 -8.33 8.45
N GLN A 74 -0.32 -8.41 7.23
CA GLN A 74 -0.43 -9.61 6.40
C GLN A 74 0.17 -10.83 7.08
N ASN A 75 1.38 -10.71 7.63
CA ASN A 75 2.05 -11.80 8.35
C ASN A 75 1.25 -12.24 9.59
N TRP A 76 0.62 -11.31 10.28
CA TRP A 76 -0.25 -11.62 11.42
C TRP A 76 -1.51 -12.37 10.99
N LEU A 77 -2.19 -11.92 9.92
CA LEU A 77 -3.36 -12.60 9.38
C LEU A 77 -3.04 -14.03 8.95
N GLU A 78 -1.88 -14.22 8.30
CA GLU A 78 -1.40 -15.53 7.88
C GLU A 78 -1.15 -16.44 9.09
N LYS A 79 -0.41 -15.95 10.09
CA LYS A 79 -0.09 -16.69 11.31
C LYS A 79 -1.32 -17.08 12.11
N GLU A 80 -2.25 -16.16 12.29
CA GLU A 80 -3.48 -16.35 13.06
C GLU A 80 -4.63 -16.94 12.24
N ASN A 81 -4.37 -17.30 10.96
CA ASN A 81 -5.36 -17.84 10.03
C ASN A 81 -6.63 -16.98 9.92
N LYS A 82 -6.46 -15.65 10.03
CA LYS A 82 -7.57 -14.69 9.96
C LYS A 82 -7.84 -14.28 8.52
N ARG A 83 -9.02 -13.76 8.27
CA ARG A 83 -9.50 -13.29 6.95
C ARG A 83 -9.71 -11.79 7.00
N MET A 84 -9.42 -11.11 5.88
CA MET A 84 -9.68 -9.67 5.78
C MET A 84 -10.28 -9.33 4.42
N ILE A 85 -11.33 -8.53 4.44
CA ILE A 85 -11.94 -7.92 3.26
C ILE A 85 -11.75 -6.41 3.38
N ILE A 86 -11.26 -5.76 2.32
CA ILE A 86 -11.11 -4.31 2.25
C ILE A 86 -11.93 -3.81 1.05
N LEU A 87 -12.87 -2.91 1.31
CA LEU A 87 -13.73 -2.33 0.28
C LEU A 87 -13.19 -0.95 -0.12
N PHE A 88 -13.00 -0.75 -1.42
CA PHE A 88 -12.62 0.54 -1.99
C PHE A 88 -13.79 1.12 -2.77
N GLU A 89 -14.39 2.15 -2.20
CA GLU A 89 -15.49 2.86 -2.80
C GLU A 89 -15.09 4.26 -3.24
N GLY A 90 -15.83 4.81 -4.17
CA GLY A 90 -15.61 6.17 -4.66
C GLY A 90 -15.89 6.32 -6.16
N ARG A 91 -16.03 7.57 -6.58
CA ARG A 91 -16.28 7.96 -7.98
C ARG A 91 -15.12 7.52 -8.90
N ASP A 92 -15.38 7.52 -10.21
CA ASP A 92 -14.33 7.32 -11.19
C ASP A 92 -13.25 8.38 -11.04
N ALA A 93 -12.00 8.00 -11.26
CA ALA A 93 -10.81 8.83 -11.06
C ALA A 93 -10.56 9.28 -9.60
N SER A 94 -11.26 8.76 -8.60
CA SER A 94 -11.04 9.08 -7.18
C SER A 94 -9.72 8.55 -6.59
N GLY A 95 -8.96 7.78 -7.35
CA GLY A 95 -7.66 7.25 -6.91
C GLY A 95 -7.69 5.85 -6.32
N LYS A 96 -8.84 5.13 -6.33
CA LYS A 96 -8.96 3.76 -5.80
C LYS A 96 -7.86 2.82 -6.27
N GLY A 97 -7.70 2.63 -7.57
CA GLY A 97 -6.65 1.76 -8.11
C GLY A 97 -5.23 2.21 -7.77
N GLY A 98 -5.02 3.52 -7.56
CA GLY A 98 -3.77 4.07 -7.05
C GLY A 98 -3.52 3.69 -5.59
N ALA A 99 -4.55 3.75 -4.75
CA ALA A 99 -4.49 3.34 -3.34
C ALA A 99 -4.22 1.83 -3.23
N ILE A 100 -4.99 1.00 -3.95
CA ILE A 100 -4.80 -0.45 -3.99
C ILE A 100 -3.36 -0.81 -4.35
N ARG A 101 -2.81 -0.23 -5.43
CA ARG A 101 -1.42 -0.48 -5.85
C ARG A 101 -0.38 -0.07 -4.81
N ARG A 102 -0.61 1.01 -4.05
CA ARG A 102 0.30 1.44 -2.98
C ARG A 102 0.24 0.53 -1.77
N ILE A 103 -0.94 0.07 -1.41
CA ILE A 103 -1.17 -0.87 -0.31
C ILE A 103 -0.51 -2.22 -0.62
N THR A 104 -0.75 -2.77 -1.81
CA THR A 104 -0.30 -4.11 -2.17
C THR A 104 1.15 -4.17 -2.65
N ARG A 105 1.82 -3.04 -2.83
CA ARG A 105 3.13 -2.92 -3.48
C ARG A 105 4.20 -3.88 -2.95
N TYR A 106 4.23 -4.12 -1.66
CA TYR A 106 5.23 -4.96 -0.99
C TYR A 106 4.62 -6.16 -0.27
N MET A 107 3.33 -6.38 -0.43
CA MET A 107 2.64 -7.54 0.14
C MET A 107 2.97 -8.80 -0.66
N ASN A 108 2.93 -9.93 0.01
CA ASN A 108 3.06 -11.24 -0.63
C ASN A 108 1.80 -11.52 -1.46
N ASN A 109 1.95 -11.65 -2.76
CA ASN A 109 0.85 -11.86 -3.70
C ASN A 109 0.14 -13.21 -3.57
N LYS A 110 0.70 -14.15 -2.80
CA LYS A 110 0.04 -15.43 -2.50
C LYS A 110 -1.07 -15.29 -1.45
N HIS A 111 -1.05 -14.19 -0.68
CA HIS A 111 -1.94 -13.96 0.45
C HIS A 111 -2.84 -12.73 0.27
N TYR A 112 -2.92 -12.20 -0.94
CA TYR A 112 -3.94 -11.22 -1.28
C TYR A 112 -4.46 -11.37 -2.70
N ARG A 113 -5.69 -10.93 -2.93
CA ARG A 113 -6.30 -10.79 -4.26
C ARG A 113 -6.99 -9.44 -4.40
N VAL A 114 -6.93 -8.89 -5.61
CA VAL A 114 -7.72 -7.70 -5.97
C VAL A 114 -8.87 -8.16 -6.85
N VAL A 115 -10.08 -7.81 -6.46
CA VAL A 115 -11.32 -8.18 -7.14
C VAL A 115 -11.98 -6.90 -7.66
N ALA A 116 -12.14 -6.82 -8.98
CA ALA A 116 -12.86 -5.75 -9.66
C ALA A 116 -13.93 -6.39 -10.55
N LEU A 117 -15.16 -6.45 -10.07
CA LEU A 117 -16.25 -7.06 -10.79
C LEU A 117 -16.83 -6.08 -11.83
N GLY A 118 -16.90 -6.52 -13.07
CA GLY A 118 -17.60 -5.82 -14.14
C GLY A 118 -19.12 -5.87 -13.99
N LYS A 119 -19.83 -5.49 -15.05
CA LYS A 119 -21.29 -5.64 -15.09
C LYS A 119 -21.68 -7.12 -14.88
N PRO A 120 -22.76 -7.40 -14.14
CA PRO A 120 -23.22 -8.77 -13.93
C PRO A 120 -23.60 -9.42 -15.25
N THR A 121 -23.27 -10.70 -15.40
CA THR A 121 -23.76 -11.53 -16.51
C THR A 121 -25.26 -11.75 -16.38
N GLU A 122 -25.91 -12.27 -17.45
CA GLU A 122 -27.32 -12.61 -17.40
C GLU A 122 -27.63 -13.64 -16.29
N THR A 123 -26.78 -14.65 -16.13
CA THR A 123 -26.88 -15.62 -15.05
C THR A 123 -26.81 -14.96 -13.67
N GLN A 124 -25.83 -14.06 -13.48
CA GLN A 124 -25.66 -13.37 -12.20
C GLN A 124 -26.82 -12.42 -11.86
N ARG A 125 -27.52 -11.88 -12.85
CA ARG A 125 -28.73 -11.06 -12.62
C ARG A 125 -29.89 -11.87 -12.05
N ASN A 126 -29.95 -13.16 -12.38
CA ASN A 126 -31.00 -14.08 -11.90
C ASN A 126 -30.61 -14.81 -10.61
N GLN A 127 -29.46 -14.52 -10.05
CA GLN A 127 -28.97 -15.03 -8.79
C GLN A 127 -29.16 -14.02 -7.66
N TRP A 128 -28.98 -14.47 -6.43
CA TRP A 128 -28.90 -13.54 -5.29
C TRP A 128 -27.77 -12.54 -5.50
N PHE A 129 -28.07 -11.24 -5.33
CA PHE A 129 -27.16 -10.15 -5.67
C PHE A 129 -25.75 -10.30 -5.07
N LEU A 130 -25.68 -10.72 -3.79
CA LEU A 130 -24.40 -10.83 -3.07
C LEU A 130 -23.59 -12.07 -3.50
N GLN A 131 -24.20 -13.05 -4.16
CA GLN A 131 -23.51 -14.31 -4.52
C GLN A 131 -22.26 -14.07 -5.34
N ARG A 132 -22.27 -13.15 -6.30
CA ARG A 132 -21.13 -12.82 -7.14
C ARG A 132 -19.93 -12.24 -6.38
N TYR A 133 -20.15 -11.72 -5.16
CA TYR A 133 -19.12 -11.22 -4.27
C TYR A 133 -18.63 -12.31 -3.32
N VAL A 134 -19.55 -13.12 -2.78
CA VAL A 134 -19.23 -14.21 -1.85
C VAL A 134 -18.27 -15.22 -2.46
N GLU A 135 -18.36 -15.50 -3.76
CA GLU A 135 -17.44 -16.39 -4.50
C GLU A 135 -15.97 -15.95 -4.40
N HIS A 136 -15.73 -14.69 -4.09
CA HIS A 136 -14.39 -14.09 -3.99
C HIS A 136 -13.91 -13.86 -2.57
N PHE A 137 -14.62 -14.36 -1.56
CA PHE A 137 -14.24 -14.14 -0.18
C PHE A 137 -12.93 -14.83 0.20
N PRO A 138 -12.16 -14.25 1.14
CA PRO A 138 -10.86 -14.77 1.52
C PRO A 138 -10.96 -16.10 2.26
N THR A 139 -9.97 -16.94 2.05
CA THR A 139 -9.66 -18.05 2.93
C THR A 139 -8.81 -17.59 4.12
N GLY A 140 -8.54 -18.47 5.08
CA GLY A 140 -7.67 -18.13 6.22
C GLY A 140 -6.27 -17.67 5.77
N GLY A 141 -5.78 -16.59 6.35
CA GLY A 141 -4.50 -15.99 6.00
C GLY A 141 -4.54 -15.09 4.76
N GLU A 142 -5.72 -14.83 4.18
CA GLU A 142 -5.84 -14.08 2.93
C GLU A 142 -6.51 -12.71 3.13
N ILE A 143 -6.09 -11.75 2.30
CA ILE A 143 -6.71 -10.42 2.17
C ILE A 143 -7.36 -10.30 0.80
N VAL A 144 -8.62 -9.90 0.74
CA VAL A 144 -9.29 -9.57 -0.52
C VAL A 144 -9.61 -8.08 -0.55
N LEU A 145 -9.14 -7.41 -1.59
CA LEU A 145 -9.37 -5.98 -1.83
C LEU A 145 -10.38 -5.86 -2.98
N PHE A 146 -11.58 -5.34 -2.68
CA PHE A 146 -12.57 -5.07 -3.70
C PHE A 146 -12.42 -3.65 -4.25
N ASP A 147 -12.14 -3.51 -5.55
CA ASP A 147 -12.27 -2.24 -6.29
C ASP A 147 -13.72 -2.10 -6.75
N ARG A 148 -14.52 -1.39 -6.00
CA ARG A 148 -15.98 -1.41 -5.92
C ARG A 148 -16.53 -2.73 -5.35
N SER A 149 -17.52 -2.60 -4.51
CA SER A 149 -18.14 -3.73 -3.82
C SER A 149 -19.65 -3.82 -4.08
N TRP A 150 -20.32 -4.58 -3.24
CA TRP A 150 -21.78 -4.65 -3.16
C TRP A 150 -22.44 -3.30 -2.89
N TYR A 151 -21.73 -2.32 -2.34
CA TYR A 151 -22.22 -0.96 -2.16
C TYR A 151 -22.53 -0.23 -3.47
N ASN A 152 -22.17 -0.79 -4.64
CA ASN A 152 -22.69 -0.33 -5.91
C ASN A 152 -24.24 -0.29 -5.92
N ARG A 153 -24.92 -1.27 -5.28
CA ARG A 153 -26.36 -1.33 -5.16
C ARG A 153 -26.92 -0.18 -4.31
N ALA A 154 -26.17 0.28 -3.30
CA ALA A 154 -26.56 1.42 -2.47
C ALA A 154 -26.35 2.78 -3.16
N MET A 155 -25.31 2.92 -4.00
CA MET A 155 -24.84 4.23 -4.45
C MET A 155 -24.92 4.45 -5.96
N VAL A 156 -24.44 3.50 -6.73
CA VAL A 156 -24.26 3.67 -8.18
C VAL A 156 -25.46 3.19 -8.96
N GLU A 157 -25.95 2.00 -8.63
CA GLU A 157 -27.02 1.34 -9.39
C GLU A 157 -28.34 2.09 -9.41
N PRO A 158 -28.81 2.68 -8.29
CA PRO A 158 -30.05 3.46 -8.30
C PRO A 158 -29.96 4.71 -9.19
N ILE A 159 -28.79 5.38 -9.20
CA ILE A 159 -28.60 6.62 -9.97
C ILE A 159 -28.62 6.35 -11.48
N PHE A 160 -28.03 5.22 -11.89
CA PHE A 160 -27.93 4.85 -13.31
C PHE A 160 -29.05 3.92 -13.79
N GLY A 161 -30.02 3.59 -12.94
CA GLY A 161 -31.13 2.69 -13.28
C GLY A 161 -30.66 1.25 -13.53
N PHE A 162 -29.62 0.79 -12.83
CA PHE A 162 -29.10 -0.58 -12.96
C PHE A 162 -29.75 -1.55 -11.97
N CYS A 163 -30.56 -1.05 -11.04
CA CYS A 163 -31.43 -1.82 -10.16
C CYS A 163 -32.82 -1.15 -10.06
N THR A 164 -33.81 -1.91 -9.65
CA THR A 164 -35.13 -1.37 -9.33
C THR A 164 -35.15 -0.72 -7.93
N PRO A 165 -36.13 0.15 -7.63
CA PRO A 165 -36.28 0.68 -6.28
C PRO A 165 -36.43 -0.42 -5.22
N GLU A 166 -37.17 -1.47 -5.52
CA GLU A 166 -37.43 -2.61 -4.63
C GLU A 166 -36.11 -3.39 -4.35
N GLU A 167 -35.31 -3.62 -5.37
CA GLU A 167 -33.98 -4.27 -5.21
C GLU A 167 -33.03 -3.45 -4.36
N HIS A 168 -33.09 -2.12 -4.47
CA HIS A 168 -32.31 -1.21 -3.65
C HIS A 168 -32.78 -1.27 -2.18
N GLU A 169 -34.09 -1.22 -1.94
CA GLU A 169 -34.67 -1.24 -0.60
C GLU A 169 -34.31 -2.55 0.13
N ILE A 170 -34.54 -3.71 -0.52
CA ILE A 170 -34.15 -5.03 0.01
C ILE A 170 -32.66 -5.06 0.36
N PHE A 171 -31.81 -4.53 -0.49
CA PHE A 171 -30.37 -4.47 -0.23
C PHE A 171 -30.05 -3.63 1.02
N MET A 172 -30.69 -2.47 1.17
CA MET A 172 -30.45 -1.58 2.33
C MET A 172 -30.93 -2.19 3.64
N GLU A 173 -31.99 -3.02 3.62
CA GLU A 173 -32.46 -3.75 4.80
C GLU A 173 -31.51 -4.88 5.20
N ASP A 174 -30.96 -5.61 4.22
CA ASP A 174 -30.21 -6.85 4.46
C ASP A 174 -28.72 -6.63 4.71
N ILE A 175 -28.14 -5.58 4.16
CA ILE A 175 -26.67 -5.45 4.08
C ILE A 175 -25.98 -5.41 5.45
N VAL A 176 -26.58 -4.77 6.44
CA VAL A 176 -26.00 -4.65 7.78
C VAL A 176 -25.92 -6.03 8.45
N ASN A 177 -26.99 -6.83 8.32
CA ASN A 177 -27.04 -8.18 8.89
C ASN A 177 -26.02 -9.10 8.19
N PHE A 178 -25.91 -9.00 6.87
CA PHE A 178 -24.92 -9.72 6.08
C PHE A 178 -23.48 -9.43 6.53
N GLU A 179 -23.13 -8.16 6.70
CA GLU A 179 -21.79 -7.76 7.14
C GLU A 179 -21.51 -8.18 8.59
N GLN A 180 -22.50 -8.10 9.47
CA GLN A 180 -22.37 -8.60 10.84
C GLN A 180 -22.12 -10.10 10.87
N ASP A 181 -22.75 -10.87 10.01
CA ASP A 181 -22.52 -12.31 9.91
C ASP A 181 -21.12 -12.62 9.39
N LEU A 182 -20.61 -11.84 8.44
CA LEU A 182 -19.22 -11.97 7.96
C LEU A 182 -18.19 -11.70 9.06
N VAL A 183 -18.45 -10.73 9.95
CA VAL A 183 -17.51 -10.38 11.04
C VAL A 183 -17.55 -11.40 12.17
N ARG A 184 -18.64 -12.12 12.35
CA ARG A 184 -18.77 -13.16 13.39
C ARG A 184 -18.04 -14.46 13.03
N GLN A 185 -17.79 -14.71 11.75
CA GLN A 185 -17.16 -15.93 11.21
C GLN A 185 -15.62 -15.81 11.21
#